data_5744ecde6b857d8beba6d8f861df86ef
#
_entry.id   5744ecde6b857d8beba6d8f861df86ef
#
_cell.length_a   1.000
_cell.length_b   1.000
_cell.length_c   1.000
_cell.angle_alpha   90.00
_cell.angle_beta   90.00
_cell.angle_gamma   90.00
#
_symmetry.space_group_name_H-M   'P 1'
#
loop_
_entity.id
_entity.type
_entity.pdbx_description
1 polymer ?
#
loop_
_entity_poly.entity_id
_entity_poly.type
_entity_poly.pdbx_seq_one_letter_code
_entity_poly.pdbx_strand_id
1 'polypeptide(L)'
;QHAVAMSAGLAYGGMHPGVARYATFLNRGFDQLLMDVALHKAGVTVVLDRSGITGPDGASHHGMWDLAMLQFIPGLHLAAPRDGATLREELREAVAINDAPTVIRYPKGSVGEDIPALERRNDGVDVLARTDKPHPETGQRDVLFVAVGAMARVALEASKVLAAEGIQ
;
A
#
# COMPACT_ATOMS: atom_id res chain seq x y z
N GLN A 1 13.51 0.03 15.78
CA GLN A 1 13.88 -1.29 16.32
C GLN A 1 13.05 -1.63 17.54
N HIS A 2 13.25 -0.92 18.65
CA HIS A 2 12.58 -1.23 19.92
C HIS A 2 11.04 -1.32 19.82
N ALA A 3 10.39 -0.40 19.10
CA ALA A 3 8.93 -0.43 18.94
C ALA A 3 8.43 -1.69 18.22
N VAL A 4 9.18 -2.21 17.24
CA VAL A 4 8.82 -3.44 16.53
C VAL A 4 9.05 -4.67 17.41
N ALA A 5 10.21 -4.75 18.09
CA ALA A 5 10.48 -5.85 19.03
C ALA A 5 9.48 -5.87 20.20
N MET A 6 9.15 -4.70 20.76
CA MET A 6 8.12 -4.59 21.80
C MET A 6 6.75 -5.07 21.31
N SER A 7 6.36 -4.72 20.08
CA SER A 7 5.09 -5.18 19.53
C SER A 7 5.05 -6.70 19.30
N ALA A 8 6.18 -7.31 18.92
CA ALA A 8 6.27 -8.77 18.87
C ALA A 8 5.98 -9.38 20.25
N GLY A 9 6.60 -8.84 21.33
CA GLY A 9 6.33 -9.29 22.69
C GLY A 9 4.87 -9.12 23.12
N LEU A 10 4.22 -8.02 22.74
CA LEU A 10 2.80 -7.80 23.01
C LEU A 10 1.91 -8.81 22.25
N ALA A 11 2.27 -9.13 21.01
CA ALA A 11 1.55 -10.12 20.20
C ALA A 11 1.68 -11.52 20.81
N TYR A 12 2.84 -11.89 21.33
CA TYR A 12 3.04 -13.15 22.07
C TYR A 12 2.20 -13.20 23.36
N GLY A 13 1.91 -12.04 23.95
CA GLY A 13 0.99 -11.91 25.09
C GLY A 13 -0.51 -11.95 24.70
N GLY A 14 -0.84 -12.21 23.42
CA GLY A 14 -2.21 -12.33 22.93
C GLY A 14 -2.87 -11.02 22.54
N MET A 15 -2.11 -9.94 22.38
CA MET A 15 -2.61 -8.66 21.86
C MET A 15 -2.42 -8.60 20.33
N HIS A 16 -3.10 -7.66 19.68
CA HIS A 16 -2.82 -7.28 18.31
C HIS A 16 -2.28 -5.84 18.28
N PRO A 17 -0.96 -5.62 18.40
CA PRO A 17 -0.39 -4.29 18.44
C PRO A 17 -0.33 -3.62 17.09
N GLY A 18 -0.56 -2.30 17.07
CA GLY A 18 -0.34 -1.42 15.93
C GLY A 18 0.92 -0.58 16.12
N VAL A 19 1.78 -0.52 15.10
CA VAL A 19 3.01 0.28 15.10
C VAL A 19 2.95 1.33 14.00
N ALA A 20 2.65 2.58 14.35
CA ALA A 20 2.63 3.69 13.40
C ALA A 20 4.00 4.37 13.32
N ARG A 21 4.56 4.45 12.12
CA ARG A 21 5.89 5.03 11.84
C ARG A 21 5.93 5.71 10.47
N TYR A 22 6.91 6.58 10.26
CA TYR A 22 7.26 7.01 8.90
C TYR A 22 7.92 5.86 8.15
N ALA A 23 7.57 5.69 6.88
CA ALA A 23 8.05 4.57 6.07
C ALA A 23 9.58 4.46 6.04
N THR A 24 10.29 5.58 5.91
CA THR A 24 11.76 5.58 5.93
C THR A 24 12.37 5.03 7.22
N PHE A 25 11.69 5.17 8.36
CA PHE A 25 12.23 4.71 9.66
C PHE A 25 12.02 3.22 9.91
N LEU A 26 11.19 2.55 9.11
CA LEU A 26 11.07 1.09 9.17
C LEU A 26 12.37 0.40 8.74
N ASN A 27 13.18 1.03 7.91
CA ASN A 27 14.46 0.48 7.45
C ASN A 27 15.32 -0.06 8.61
N ARG A 28 15.32 0.66 9.75
CA ARG A 28 16.07 0.25 10.94
C ARG A 28 15.36 -0.82 11.78
N GLY A 29 14.08 -1.08 11.51
CA GLY A 29 13.29 -2.11 12.18
C GLY A 29 13.05 -3.34 11.31
N PHE A 30 13.71 -3.43 10.16
CA PHE A 30 13.53 -4.52 9.21
C PHE A 30 13.86 -5.89 9.82
N ASP A 31 15.01 -5.98 10.49
CA ASP A 31 15.46 -7.20 11.13
C ASP A 31 14.46 -7.68 12.20
N GLN A 32 13.96 -6.77 13.03
CA GLN A 32 12.96 -7.09 14.06
C GLN A 32 11.61 -7.49 13.43
N LEU A 33 11.23 -6.87 12.32
CA LEU A 33 10.00 -7.27 11.62
C LEU A 33 10.13 -8.68 11.01
N LEU A 34 11.30 -9.01 10.45
CA LEU A 34 11.58 -10.32 9.90
C LEU A 34 11.73 -11.38 11.00
N MET A 35 12.62 -11.15 11.95
CA MET A 35 13.05 -12.16 12.92
C MET A 35 12.09 -12.27 14.11
N ASP A 36 11.62 -11.15 14.66
CA ASP A 36 10.77 -11.19 15.86
C ASP A 36 9.28 -11.31 15.52
N VAL A 37 8.83 -10.78 14.38
CA VAL A 37 7.41 -10.79 14.02
C VAL A 37 7.08 -11.90 13.02
N ALA A 38 7.65 -11.84 11.82
CA ALA A 38 7.26 -12.72 10.71
C ALA A 38 7.65 -14.19 10.97
N LEU A 39 8.89 -14.43 11.40
CA LEU A 39 9.38 -15.79 11.68
C LEU A 39 8.53 -16.51 12.73
N HIS A 40 8.01 -15.77 13.70
CA HIS A 40 7.17 -16.27 14.78
C HIS A 40 5.66 -16.18 14.48
N LYS A 41 5.28 -15.74 13.28
CA LYS A 41 3.88 -15.58 12.86
C LYS A 41 3.07 -14.72 13.84
N ALA A 42 3.68 -13.64 14.33
CA ALA A 42 3.02 -12.72 15.24
C ALA A 42 2.10 -11.75 14.49
N GLY A 43 0.87 -11.61 14.95
CA GLY A 43 -0.10 -10.65 14.42
C GLY A 43 0.25 -9.22 14.85
N VAL A 44 0.95 -8.49 13.98
CA VAL A 44 1.35 -7.10 14.20
C VAL A 44 0.97 -6.28 12.97
N THR A 45 0.25 -5.18 13.17
CA THR A 45 -0.05 -4.23 12.08
C THR A 45 0.92 -3.05 12.11
N VAL A 46 1.70 -2.88 11.05
CA VAL A 46 2.59 -1.72 10.87
C VAL A 46 1.93 -0.72 9.94
N VAL A 47 1.80 0.52 10.40
CA VAL A 47 1.23 1.62 9.63
C VAL A 47 2.34 2.59 9.23
N LEU A 48 2.59 2.69 7.91
CA LEU A 48 3.66 3.48 7.32
C LEU A 48 3.11 4.77 6.72
N ASP A 49 3.22 5.84 7.47
CA ASP A 49 3.00 7.21 6.98
C ASP A 49 4.21 7.67 6.15
N ARG A 50 4.01 8.63 5.26
CA ARG A 50 5.04 9.22 4.40
C ARG A 50 5.75 8.23 3.49
N SER A 51 5.00 7.27 2.96
CA SER A 51 5.49 6.38 1.90
C SER A 51 5.64 7.17 0.59
N GLY A 52 6.74 6.96 -0.11
CA GLY A 52 7.08 7.69 -1.33
C GLY A 52 7.83 8.99 -1.07
N ILE A 53 7.74 9.92 -2.01
CA ILE A 53 8.41 11.23 -1.96
C ILE A 53 7.66 12.16 -1.01
N THR A 54 8.36 12.76 -0.06
CA THR A 54 7.78 13.62 0.99
C THR A 54 8.01 15.11 0.80
N GLY A 55 8.64 15.51 -0.33
CA GLY A 55 8.89 16.90 -0.66
C GLY A 55 9.89 17.57 0.31
N PRO A 56 9.50 18.66 1.01
CA PRO A 56 10.43 19.49 1.80
C PRO A 56 11.06 18.77 3.00
N ASP A 57 10.56 17.59 3.39
CA ASP A 57 11.16 16.81 4.48
C ASP A 57 12.57 16.28 4.13
N GLY A 58 12.93 16.30 2.85
CA GLY A 58 14.24 15.91 2.34
C GLY A 58 14.42 14.42 2.12
N ALA A 59 15.51 14.06 1.45
CA ALA A 59 15.78 12.69 0.99
C ALA A 59 15.83 11.64 2.11
N SER A 60 16.26 12.01 3.31
CA SER A 60 16.31 11.11 4.46
C SER A 60 14.93 10.70 4.97
N HIS A 61 13.87 11.40 4.59
CA HIS A 61 12.49 11.15 5.00
C HIS A 61 11.63 10.53 3.89
N HIS A 62 12.17 10.36 2.68
CA HIS A 62 11.45 9.68 1.59
C HIS A 62 11.29 8.20 1.89
N GLY A 63 10.05 7.72 1.90
CA GLY A 63 9.70 6.31 2.12
C GLY A 63 9.76 5.50 0.83
N MET A 64 10.96 5.36 0.26
CA MET A 64 11.18 4.74 -1.05
C MET A 64 11.57 3.25 -1.00
N TRP A 65 11.98 2.78 0.16
CA TRP A 65 12.62 1.46 0.29
C TRP A 65 11.65 0.36 0.75
N ASP A 66 10.52 0.75 1.34
CA ASP A 66 9.57 -0.14 1.98
C ASP A 66 9.06 -1.24 1.05
N LEU A 67 8.61 -0.92 -0.17
CA LEU A 67 8.11 -1.93 -1.10
C LEU A 67 9.16 -3.00 -1.44
N ALA A 68 10.41 -2.59 -1.69
CA ALA A 68 11.48 -3.52 -2.02
C ALA A 68 11.87 -4.40 -0.81
N MET A 69 12.02 -3.78 0.37
CA MET A 69 12.42 -4.51 1.58
C MET A 69 11.35 -5.50 2.06
N LEU A 70 10.08 -5.07 2.04
CA LEU A 70 9.00 -5.88 2.60
C LEU A 70 8.72 -7.15 1.80
N GLN A 71 9.11 -7.20 0.52
CA GLN A 71 9.01 -8.41 -0.30
C GLN A 71 9.83 -9.59 0.22
N PHE A 72 10.89 -9.34 1.01
CA PHE A 72 11.71 -10.40 1.60
C PHE A 72 11.12 -11.01 2.87
N ILE A 73 10.04 -10.44 3.40
CA ILE A 73 9.45 -10.90 4.65
C ILE A 73 8.38 -11.97 4.38
N PRO A 74 8.60 -13.22 4.82
CA PRO A 74 7.67 -14.31 4.55
C PRO A 74 6.31 -14.08 5.20
N GLY A 75 5.25 -14.34 4.44
CA GLY A 75 3.87 -14.26 4.95
C GLY A 75 3.37 -12.85 5.23
N LEU A 76 4.14 -11.81 4.94
CA LEU A 76 3.72 -10.43 5.15
C LEU A 76 2.59 -10.05 4.16
N HIS A 77 1.55 -9.41 4.69
CA HIS A 77 0.50 -8.80 3.89
C HIS A 77 0.78 -7.30 3.77
N LEU A 78 0.84 -6.81 2.53
CA LEU A 78 1.13 -5.39 2.23
C LEU A 78 -0.07 -4.75 1.55
N ALA A 79 -0.60 -3.71 2.14
CA ALA A 79 -1.69 -2.91 1.64
C ALA A 79 -1.25 -1.49 1.28
N ALA A 80 -1.78 -0.96 0.19
CA ALA A 80 -1.52 0.40 -0.27
C ALA A 80 -2.86 1.05 -0.67
N PRO A 81 -3.59 1.63 0.28
CA PRO A 81 -4.89 2.23 0.03
C PRO A 81 -4.80 3.40 -0.94
N ARG A 82 -5.79 3.52 -1.83
CA ARG A 82 -5.88 4.63 -2.79
C ARG A 82 -6.58 5.86 -2.23
N ASP A 83 -7.42 5.67 -1.20
CA ASP A 83 -8.28 6.69 -0.62
C ASP A 83 -8.65 6.38 0.85
N GLY A 84 -9.48 7.22 1.46
CA GLY A 84 -9.89 7.07 2.84
C GLY A 84 -10.81 5.87 3.11
N ALA A 85 -11.64 5.50 2.14
CA ALA A 85 -12.52 4.34 2.25
C ALA A 85 -11.71 3.04 2.26
N THR A 86 -10.80 2.88 1.29
CA THR A 86 -9.92 1.70 1.21
C THR A 86 -8.96 1.62 2.40
N LEU A 87 -8.44 2.75 2.90
CA LEU A 87 -7.61 2.75 4.11
C LEU A 87 -8.37 2.17 5.32
N ARG A 88 -9.62 2.54 5.51
CA ARG A 88 -10.44 2.01 6.62
C ARG A 88 -10.75 0.53 6.48
N GLU A 89 -10.99 0.07 5.24
CA GLU A 89 -11.23 -1.34 4.94
C GLU A 89 -9.98 -2.17 5.20
N GLU A 90 -8.86 -1.80 4.58
CA GLU A 90 -7.58 -2.50 4.70
C GLU A 90 -7.07 -2.54 6.14
N LEU A 91 -7.32 -1.48 6.94
CA LEU A 91 -7.00 -1.50 8.36
C LEU A 91 -7.83 -2.53 9.14
N ARG A 92 -9.14 -2.65 8.84
CA ARG A 92 -9.98 -3.67 9.47
C ARG A 92 -9.54 -5.08 9.11
N GLU A 93 -9.18 -5.30 7.85
CA GLU A 93 -8.64 -6.57 7.38
C GLU A 93 -7.30 -6.90 8.05
N ALA A 94 -6.40 -5.91 8.10
CA ALA A 94 -5.08 -6.08 8.70
C ALA A 94 -5.15 -6.49 10.18
N VAL A 95 -5.99 -5.83 10.97
CA VAL A 95 -6.11 -6.16 12.41
C VAL A 95 -6.83 -7.47 12.69
N ALA A 96 -7.46 -8.07 11.70
CA ALA A 96 -8.06 -9.39 11.80
C ALA A 96 -7.06 -10.54 11.56
N ILE A 97 -5.88 -10.25 10.98
CA ILE A 97 -4.83 -11.22 10.69
C ILE A 97 -3.93 -11.37 11.91
N ASN A 98 -4.05 -12.49 12.64
CA ASN A 98 -3.36 -12.70 13.91
C ASN A 98 -2.13 -13.63 13.84
N ASP A 99 -1.83 -14.16 12.67
CA ASP A 99 -0.76 -15.14 12.43
C ASP A 99 0.29 -14.68 11.40
N ALA A 100 0.28 -13.39 11.06
CA ALA A 100 1.22 -12.80 10.13
C ALA A 100 1.37 -11.28 10.36
N PRO A 101 2.52 -10.68 10.01
CA PRO A 101 2.65 -9.23 9.94
C PRO A 101 1.81 -8.64 8.81
N THR A 102 1.18 -7.53 9.10
CA THR A 102 0.48 -6.71 8.12
C THR A 102 1.09 -5.33 8.04
N VAL A 103 1.17 -4.76 6.84
CA VAL A 103 1.71 -3.41 6.62
C VAL A 103 0.73 -2.62 5.77
N ILE A 104 0.37 -1.43 6.23
CA ILE A 104 -0.41 -0.47 5.46
C ILE A 104 0.46 0.75 5.20
N ARG A 105 0.58 1.14 3.93
CA ARG A 105 1.42 2.28 3.53
C ARG A 105 0.63 3.34 2.78
N TYR A 106 0.84 4.60 3.13
CA TYR A 106 0.21 5.74 2.44
C TYR A 106 1.15 6.97 2.39
N PRO A 107 0.96 7.86 1.40
CA PRO A 107 1.80 9.03 1.25
C PRO A 107 1.48 10.11 2.30
N LYS A 108 2.38 11.10 2.41
CA LYS A 108 2.12 12.36 3.11
C LYS A 108 1.09 13.18 2.35
N GLY A 109 0.09 13.69 3.03
CA GLY A 109 -0.91 14.60 2.46
C GLY A 109 -2.28 14.45 3.07
N SER A 110 -3.21 15.24 2.57
CA SER A 110 -4.62 15.14 2.93
C SER A 110 -5.29 14.00 2.16
N VAL A 111 -6.26 13.39 2.79
CA VAL A 111 -7.12 12.39 2.13
C VAL A 111 -7.97 13.10 1.07
N GLY A 112 -7.89 12.64 -0.17
CA GLY A 112 -8.76 13.12 -1.25
C GLY A 112 -10.15 12.46 -1.22
N GLU A 113 -10.93 12.73 -2.25
CA GLU A 113 -12.22 12.06 -2.46
C GLU A 113 -12.04 10.56 -2.68
N ASP A 114 -13.01 9.78 -2.19
CA ASP A 114 -13.02 8.34 -2.39
C ASP A 114 -13.22 8.01 -3.89
N ILE A 115 -12.52 6.99 -4.37
CA ILE A 115 -12.56 6.50 -5.75
C ILE A 115 -13.21 5.12 -5.75
N PRO A 116 -14.50 5.01 -6.06
CA PRO A 116 -15.17 3.71 -6.06
C PRO A 116 -14.61 2.81 -7.16
N ALA A 117 -14.45 1.53 -6.86
CA ALA A 117 -14.10 0.53 -7.85
C ALA A 117 -15.32 0.20 -8.73
N LEU A 118 -15.10 0.04 -10.04
CA LEU A 118 -16.09 -0.55 -10.96
C LEU A 118 -16.25 -2.06 -10.70
N GLU A 119 -15.16 -2.70 -10.36
CA GLU A 119 -15.11 -4.12 -10.06
C GLU A 119 -14.01 -4.36 -9.02
N ARG A 120 -14.31 -5.16 -8.01
CA ARG A 120 -13.34 -5.63 -7.02
C ARG A 120 -13.01 -7.10 -7.31
N ARG A 121 -11.75 -7.40 -7.57
CA ARG A 121 -11.29 -8.73 -7.88
C ARG A 121 -10.80 -9.46 -6.64
N ASN A 122 -10.91 -10.78 -6.66
CA ASN A 122 -10.49 -11.62 -5.53
C ASN A 122 -8.96 -11.71 -5.35
N ASP A 123 -8.19 -11.19 -6.31
CA ASP A 123 -6.72 -11.15 -6.28
C ASP A 123 -6.16 -9.87 -5.64
N GLY A 124 -7.01 -9.05 -5.02
CA GLY A 124 -6.59 -7.79 -4.37
C GLY A 124 -6.44 -6.62 -5.34
N VAL A 125 -6.90 -6.76 -6.58
CA VAL A 125 -6.86 -5.70 -7.60
C VAL A 125 -8.26 -5.12 -7.82
N ASP A 126 -8.39 -3.81 -7.73
CA ASP A 126 -9.61 -3.09 -8.08
C ASP A 126 -9.52 -2.52 -9.50
N VAL A 127 -10.56 -2.70 -10.29
CA VAL A 127 -10.70 -2.05 -11.60
C VAL A 127 -11.39 -0.71 -11.39
N LEU A 128 -10.73 0.38 -11.72
CA LEU A 128 -11.24 1.75 -11.50
C LEU A 128 -11.82 2.39 -12.77
N ALA A 129 -11.31 2.01 -13.93
CA ALA A 129 -11.79 2.49 -15.21
C ALA A 129 -11.63 1.41 -16.29
N ARG A 130 -12.48 1.46 -17.28
CA ARG A 130 -12.39 0.67 -18.51
C ARG A 130 -12.70 1.56 -19.69
N THR A 131 -12.10 1.29 -20.85
CA THR A 131 -12.55 1.86 -22.11
C THR A 131 -13.73 1.06 -22.64
N ASP A 132 -14.78 1.75 -23.07
CA ASP A 132 -15.98 1.13 -23.67
C ASP A 132 -15.83 0.91 -25.19
N LYS A 133 -14.75 1.42 -25.77
CA LYS A 133 -14.51 1.27 -27.21
C LYS A 133 -13.68 0.04 -27.46
N PRO A 134 -14.25 -0.97 -28.17
CA PRO A 134 -13.45 -2.09 -28.62
C PRO A 134 -12.32 -1.55 -29.51
N HIS A 135 -11.20 -2.25 -29.47
CA HIS A 135 -10.03 -1.97 -30.31
C HIS A 135 -10.47 -1.71 -31.73
N PRO A 136 -10.26 -0.52 -32.30
CA PRO A 136 -10.57 -0.33 -33.73
C PRO A 136 -9.53 -1.13 -34.53
N GLU A 137 -9.93 -1.68 -35.62
CA GLU A 137 -9.04 -2.32 -36.62
C GLU A 137 -7.96 -1.37 -37.19
N THR A 138 -7.86 -0.16 -36.63
CA THR A 138 -7.07 0.97 -37.09
C THR A 138 -5.66 1.07 -36.51
N GLY A 139 -5.21 0.09 -35.71
CA GLY A 139 -3.86 0.12 -35.13
C GLY A 139 -3.64 1.15 -34.04
N GLN A 140 -4.69 1.63 -33.39
CA GLN A 140 -4.59 2.47 -32.17
C GLN A 140 -3.93 1.69 -31.05
N ARG A 141 -3.18 2.40 -30.23
CA ARG A 141 -2.47 1.82 -29.08
C ARG A 141 -3.34 1.93 -27.83
N ASP A 142 -3.51 0.83 -27.13
CA ASP A 142 -4.12 0.82 -25.80
C ASP A 142 -3.03 0.88 -24.72
N VAL A 143 -3.37 1.47 -23.60
CA VAL A 143 -2.50 1.58 -22.43
C VAL A 143 -3.20 1.00 -21.21
N LEU A 144 -2.57 0.03 -20.56
CA LEU A 144 -2.99 -0.46 -19.26
C LEU A 144 -2.23 0.29 -18.16
N PHE A 145 -2.95 1.01 -17.30
CA PHE A 145 -2.39 1.56 -16.07
C PHE A 145 -2.55 0.58 -14.92
N VAL A 146 -1.43 0.21 -14.31
CA VAL A 146 -1.41 -0.51 -13.03
C VAL A 146 -0.91 0.46 -11.97
N ALA A 147 -1.83 0.98 -11.17
CA ALA A 147 -1.54 1.98 -10.16
C ALA A 147 -1.53 1.37 -8.74
N VAL A 148 -0.59 1.78 -7.91
CA VAL A 148 -0.47 1.35 -6.52
C VAL A 148 -0.88 2.49 -5.58
N GLY A 149 -1.90 2.25 -4.79
CA GLY A 149 -2.37 3.16 -3.76
C GLY A 149 -2.78 4.53 -4.31
N ALA A 150 -2.30 5.59 -3.70
CA ALA A 150 -2.65 6.98 -4.06
C ALA A 150 -2.31 7.37 -5.51
N MET A 151 -1.46 6.59 -6.20
CA MET A 151 -1.20 6.80 -7.63
C MET A 151 -2.41 6.50 -8.53
N ALA A 152 -3.45 5.86 -8.00
CA ALA A 152 -4.69 5.61 -8.73
C ALA A 152 -5.32 6.90 -9.29
N ARG A 153 -5.33 7.97 -8.52
CA ARG A 153 -5.84 9.28 -8.97
C ARG A 153 -5.04 9.83 -10.15
N VAL A 154 -3.72 9.78 -10.06
CA VAL A 154 -2.82 10.25 -11.13
C VAL A 154 -3.01 9.41 -12.40
N ALA A 155 -3.15 8.09 -12.27
CA ALA A 155 -3.40 7.20 -13.40
C ALA A 155 -4.75 7.51 -14.08
N LEU A 156 -5.81 7.78 -13.31
CA LEU A 156 -7.11 8.16 -13.85
C LEU A 156 -7.07 9.53 -14.56
N GLU A 157 -6.29 10.47 -14.07
CA GLU A 157 -6.09 11.76 -14.75
C GLU A 157 -5.30 11.58 -16.05
N ALA A 158 -4.22 10.80 -16.00
CA ALA A 158 -3.43 10.49 -17.19
C ALA A 158 -4.25 9.76 -18.26
N SER A 159 -5.12 8.83 -17.88
CA SER A 159 -5.99 8.13 -18.84
C SER A 159 -6.93 9.09 -19.58
N LYS A 160 -7.45 10.12 -18.92
CA LYS A 160 -8.29 11.15 -19.56
C LYS A 160 -7.51 11.98 -20.57
N VAL A 161 -6.25 12.32 -20.27
CA VAL A 161 -5.39 13.07 -21.19
C VAL A 161 -5.09 12.23 -22.43
N LEU A 162 -4.72 10.95 -22.25
CA LEU A 162 -4.45 10.06 -23.37
C LEU A 162 -5.69 9.79 -24.21
N ALA A 163 -6.86 9.65 -23.61
CA ALA A 163 -8.11 9.47 -24.33
C ALA A 163 -8.42 10.67 -25.24
N ALA A 164 -8.07 11.90 -24.85
CA ALA A 164 -8.21 13.08 -25.68
C ALA A 164 -7.27 13.08 -26.90
N GLU A 165 -6.16 12.34 -26.83
CA GLU A 165 -5.21 12.11 -27.92
C GLU A 165 -5.53 10.85 -28.74
N GLY A 166 -6.64 10.16 -28.46
CA GLY A 166 -7.08 8.96 -29.16
C GLY A 166 -6.38 7.67 -28.71
N ILE A 167 -5.68 7.71 -27.58
CA ILE A 167 -5.08 6.53 -26.93
C ILE A 167 -6.03 6.04 -25.82
N GLN A 168 -6.34 4.76 -25.81
CA GLN A 168 -7.31 4.18 -24.88
C GLN A 168 -6.67 3.16 -23.96
#